data_3264e55cd9af5df6af58fe766d90ba62
#
_entry.id   3264e55cd9af5df6af58fe766d90ba62
#
_cell.length_a   1.000
_cell.length_b   1.000
_cell.length_c   1.000
_cell.angle_alpha   90.00
_cell.angle_beta   90.00
_cell.angle_gamma   90.00
#
_symmetry.space_group_name_H-M   'P 1'
#
loop_
_entity.id
_entity.type
_entity.pdbx_description
1 polymer ?
#
loop_
_entity_poly.entity_id
_entity_poly.type
_entity_poly.pdbx_seq_one_letter_code
_entity_poly.pdbx_strand_id
1 'polypeptide(L)'
;KVSGAEVLEYVIGNEDDPSRYSRPHCKLVLIDINGSATPEIVSWYKKELVKYSGGVVIRFGQIPEAKIDKNEIRIPVDLPRTCTDILYHLLIKVSFNALSTGTMAKMGRVWGNWMIQVLPTNKKLIDRSTRVIANLAKIPYEQANEEFFYSYYNRKPEDEYKESYVVETLRRLGF
;
A
#
# COMPACT_ATOMS: atom_id res chain seq x y z
N LYS A 1 9.78 8.56 -28.22
CA LYS A 1 10.12 9.46 -27.10
C LYS A 1 8.83 10.11 -26.64
N VAL A 2 8.40 9.84 -25.40
CA VAL A 2 7.24 10.51 -24.82
C VAL A 2 7.62 11.96 -24.55
N SER A 3 6.78 12.89 -24.96
CA SER A 3 7.02 14.33 -24.73
C SER A 3 6.74 14.68 -23.25
N GLY A 4 7.37 15.75 -22.76
CA GLY A 4 7.09 16.23 -21.40
C GLY A 4 5.62 16.64 -21.21
N ALA A 5 4.95 17.09 -22.30
CA ALA A 5 3.53 17.42 -22.27
C ALA A 5 2.64 16.19 -22.09
N GLU A 6 2.97 15.07 -22.79
CA GLU A 6 2.23 13.80 -22.63
C GLU A 6 2.36 13.22 -21.22
N VAL A 7 3.52 13.42 -20.56
CA VAL A 7 3.69 12.96 -19.16
C VAL A 7 2.77 13.73 -18.21
N LEU A 8 2.49 15.00 -18.49
CA LEU A 8 1.62 15.83 -17.66
C LEU A 8 0.12 15.47 -17.77
N GLU A 9 -0.26 14.69 -18.79
CA GLU A 9 -1.64 14.18 -18.93
C GLU A 9 -1.94 13.04 -17.95
N TYR A 10 -0.90 12.43 -17.35
CA TYR A 10 -1.07 11.34 -16.39
C TYR A 10 -1.03 11.87 -14.96
N VAL A 11 -1.97 11.41 -14.15
CA VAL A 11 -1.99 11.66 -12.71
C VAL A 11 -0.85 10.88 -12.06
N ILE A 12 0.27 11.54 -11.80
CA ILE A 12 1.50 10.91 -11.25
C ILE A 12 1.75 11.25 -9.78
N GLY A 13 0.81 11.96 -9.15
CA GLY A 13 0.90 12.29 -7.73
C GLY A 13 1.41 13.69 -7.41
N ASN A 14 1.65 14.53 -8.42
CA ASN A 14 2.10 15.92 -8.25
C ASN A 14 0.93 16.92 -8.14
N GLU A 15 -0.29 16.45 -8.41
CA GLU A 15 -1.48 17.28 -8.40
C GLU A 15 -1.87 17.66 -6.97
N ASP A 16 -2.36 18.87 -6.79
CA ASP A 16 -2.97 19.29 -5.53
C ASP A 16 -4.37 18.67 -5.41
N ASP A 17 -4.42 17.46 -4.87
CA ASP A 17 -5.66 16.73 -4.64
C ASP A 17 -6.02 16.75 -3.15
N PRO A 18 -7.07 17.49 -2.76
CA PRO A 18 -7.52 17.56 -1.38
C PRO A 18 -7.84 16.21 -0.75
N SER A 19 -8.18 15.19 -1.53
CA SER A 19 -8.47 13.85 -1.00
C SER A 19 -7.28 13.21 -0.29
N ARG A 20 -6.05 13.67 -0.57
CA ARG A 20 -4.81 13.18 0.03
C ARG A 20 -4.64 13.59 1.50
N TYR A 21 -5.21 14.72 1.90
CA TYR A 21 -5.03 15.27 3.25
C TYR A 21 -6.35 15.54 3.97
N SER A 22 -7.50 15.44 3.30
CA SER A 22 -8.82 15.67 3.90
C SER A 22 -9.29 14.55 4.83
N ARG A 23 -8.70 13.36 4.72
CA ARG A 23 -9.02 12.25 5.60
C ARG A 23 -8.36 12.41 6.96
N PRO A 24 -9.05 12.09 8.08
CA PRO A 24 -8.43 12.10 9.40
C PRO A 24 -7.20 11.18 9.46
N HIS A 25 -6.18 11.65 10.16
CA HIS A 25 -4.93 10.90 10.38
C HIS A 25 -4.02 10.67 9.16
N CYS A 26 -4.24 11.38 8.04
CA CYS A 26 -3.28 11.35 6.94
C CYS A 26 -1.92 11.88 7.38
N LYS A 27 -0.86 11.16 7.02
CA LYS A 27 0.53 11.51 7.32
C LYS A 27 1.29 11.78 6.02
N LEU A 28 2.13 12.80 6.03
CA LEU A 28 3.09 13.04 4.95
C LEU A 28 4.39 12.28 5.25
N VAL A 29 4.91 11.54 4.28
CA VAL A 29 6.16 10.79 4.43
C VAL A 29 7.22 11.37 3.49
N LEU A 30 8.35 11.78 4.05
CA LEU A 30 9.55 12.10 3.29
C LEU A 30 10.47 10.87 3.28
N ILE A 31 10.88 10.44 2.08
CA ILE A 31 11.87 9.38 1.90
C ILE A 31 13.18 10.03 1.51
N ASP A 32 14.22 9.74 2.28
CA ASP A 32 15.58 10.21 2.03
C ASP A 32 16.51 9.00 1.86
N ILE A 33 17.24 8.98 0.75
CA ILE A 33 18.16 7.90 0.41
C ILE A 33 19.57 8.48 0.40
N ASN A 34 20.44 8.01 1.28
CA ASN A 34 21.83 8.47 1.39
C ASN A 34 21.97 10.00 1.50
N GLY A 35 21.02 10.67 2.14
CA GLY A 35 21.06 12.14 2.27
C GLY A 35 20.74 12.87 0.96
N SER A 36 20.01 12.25 0.04
CA SER A 36 19.63 12.87 -1.24
C SER A 36 18.54 13.95 -1.12
N ALA A 37 17.90 14.05 0.04
CA ALA A 37 16.92 15.10 0.29
C ALA A 37 17.59 16.46 0.40
N THR A 38 17.55 17.25 -0.68
CA THR A 38 18.13 18.60 -0.71
C THR A 38 17.39 19.56 0.26
N PRO A 39 18.02 20.68 0.64
CA PRO A 39 17.36 21.69 1.48
C PRO A 39 16.02 22.18 0.90
N GLU A 40 15.91 22.25 -0.43
CA GLU A 40 14.68 22.64 -1.13
C GLU A 40 13.57 21.61 -0.92
N ILE A 41 13.90 20.31 -1.04
CA ILE A 41 12.95 19.20 -0.81
C ILE A 41 12.51 19.22 0.66
N VAL A 42 13.42 19.41 1.59
CA VAL A 42 13.10 19.49 3.02
C VAL A 42 12.22 20.71 3.32
N SER A 43 12.50 21.85 2.68
CA SER A 43 11.69 23.07 2.82
C SER A 43 10.28 22.86 2.27
N TRP A 44 10.18 22.25 1.09
CA TRP A 44 8.89 21.90 0.50
C TRP A 44 8.10 20.93 1.39
N TYR A 45 8.75 19.87 1.90
CA TYR A 45 8.12 18.95 2.84
C TYR A 45 7.54 19.66 4.07
N LYS A 46 8.31 20.57 4.68
CA LYS A 46 7.84 21.36 5.84
C LYS A 46 6.64 22.23 5.51
N LYS A 47 6.63 22.84 4.32
CA LYS A 47 5.51 23.65 3.82
C LYS A 47 4.24 22.78 3.62
N GLU A 48 4.38 21.64 2.98
CA GLU A 48 3.25 20.74 2.73
C GLU A 48 2.74 20.06 4.01
N LEU A 49 3.61 19.82 5.00
CA LEU A 49 3.27 19.17 6.26
C LEU A 49 2.10 19.80 7.00
N VAL A 50 1.90 21.11 6.83
CA VAL A 50 0.79 21.86 7.46
C VAL A 50 -0.59 21.34 7.04
N LYS A 51 -0.69 20.75 5.85
CA LYS A 51 -1.94 20.19 5.32
C LYS A 51 -2.29 18.81 5.93
N TYR A 52 -1.35 18.17 6.63
CA TYR A 52 -1.47 16.78 7.12
C TYR A 52 -1.53 16.75 8.65
N SER A 53 -2.04 15.66 9.20
CA SER A 53 -2.09 15.43 10.65
C SER A 53 -0.71 15.14 11.29
N GLY A 54 0.35 15.20 10.52
CA GLY A 54 1.74 15.02 10.92
C GLY A 54 2.57 14.40 9.82
N GLY A 55 3.86 14.19 10.08
CA GLY A 55 4.78 13.64 9.12
C GLY A 55 5.75 12.64 9.71
N VAL A 56 6.39 11.88 8.83
CA VAL A 56 7.46 10.93 9.15
C VAL A 56 8.55 11.08 8.11
N VAL A 57 9.79 11.05 8.56
CA VAL A 57 10.96 10.98 7.67
C VAL A 57 11.50 9.56 7.73
N ILE A 58 11.64 8.89 6.59
CA ILE A 58 12.27 7.57 6.49
C ILE A 58 13.57 7.72 5.73
N ARG A 59 14.69 7.44 6.42
CA ARG A 59 16.02 7.51 5.83
C ARG A 59 16.59 6.13 5.59
N PHE A 60 17.05 5.89 4.37
CA PHE A 60 17.74 4.68 3.96
C PHE A 60 19.20 4.99 3.66
N GLY A 61 20.08 4.08 4.01
CA GLY A 61 21.50 4.15 3.63
C GLY A 61 22.43 4.47 4.78
N GLN A 62 23.58 5.04 4.46
CA GLN A 62 24.56 5.50 5.45
C GLN A 62 24.03 6.80 6.08
N ILE A 63 23.68 6.73 7.35
CA ILE A 63 23.06 7.82 8.09
C ILE A 63 24.05 8.28 9.17
N PRO A 64 24.42 9.57 9.18
CA PRO A 64 25.30 10.10 10.22
C PRO A 64 24.70 9.90 11.62
N GLU A 65 25.56 9.66 12.60
CA GLU A 65 25.17 9.63 14.01
C GLU A 65 24.73 11.04 14.46
N ALA A 66 23.48 11.34 14.29
CA ALA A 66 22.86 12.54 14.79
C ALA A 66 21.66 12.17 15.67
N LYS A 67 21.24 13.10 16.53
CA LYS A 67 20.07 12.91 17.36
C LYS A 67 18.85 12.54 16.51
N ILE A 68 18.22 11.42 16.83
CA ILE A 68 17.03 10.93 16.12
C ILE A 68 15.84 11.77 16.54
N ASP A 69 15.12 12.34 15.58
CA ASP A 69 13.81 12.95 15.81
C ASP A 69 12.77 11.83 16.08
N LYS A 70 11.82 12.08 16.97
CA LYS A 70 10.73 11.14 17.28
C LYS A 70 9.89 10.72 16.05
N ASN A 71 9.92 11.51 15.00
CA ASN A 71 9.22 11.26 13.75
C ASN A 71 10.17 10.78 12.62
N GLU A 72 11.35 10.32 12.97
CA GLU A 72 12.35 9.84 12.03
C GLU A 72 12.57 8.33 12.21
N ILE A 73 12.51 7.59 11.10
CA ILE A 73 12.85 6.17 11.03
C ILE A 73 14.13 6.04 10.23
N ARG A 74 15.15 5.40 10.80
CA ARG A 74 16.44 5.15 10.15
C ARG A 74 16.58 3.68 9.83
N ILE A 75 16.88 3.39 8.58
CA ILE A 75 17.14 2.04 8.09
C ILE A 75 18.58 2.05 7.55
N PRO A 76 19.57 1.78 8.41
CA PRO A 76 20.97 1.76 8.00
C PRO A 76 21.18 0.59 7.05
N VAL A 77 21.70 0.88 5.88
CA VAL A 77 22.01 -0.11 4.86
C VAL A 77 23.16 0.38 4.01
N ASP A 78 24.08 -0.50 3.70
CA ASP A 78 25.18 -0.24 2.78
C ASP A 78 24.97 -1.10 1.53
N LEU A 79 24.60 -0.47 0.45
CA LEU A 79 24.38 -1.13 -0.84
C LEU A 79 25.42 -0.64 -1.85
N PRO A 80 25.95 -1.54 -2.67
CA PRO A 80 26.87 -1.14 -3.73
C PRO A 80 26.16 -0.20 -4.71
N ARG A 81 26.85 0.84 -5.13
CA ARG A 81 26.34 1.76 -6.15
C ARG A 81 26.27 1.05 -7.49
N THR A 82 25.15 1.23 -8.16
CA THR A 82 24.93 0.79 -9.54
C THR A 82 24.64 2.00 -10.40
N CYS A 83 24.81 1.89 -11.72
CA CYS A 83 24.58 3.00 -12.62
C CYS A 83 23.14 3.54 -12.63
N THR A 84 22.18 2.77 -12.12
CA THR A 84 20.76 3.12 -12.04
C THR A 84 20.24 3.16 -10.61
N ASP A 85 21.11 2.98 -9.60
CA ASP A 85 20.74 2.84 -8.17
C ASP A 85 19.61 1.84 -7.90
N ILE A 86 19.49 0.83 -8.76
CA ILE A 86 18.38 -0.13 -8.77
C ILE A 86 18.20 -0.85 -7.43
N LEU A 87 19.30 -1.07 -6.68
CA LEU A 87 19.24 -1.73 -5.38
C LEU A 87 18.50 -0.89 -4.34
N TYR A 88 18.65 0.43 -4.37
CA TYR A 88 17.89 1.33 -3.51
C TYR A 88 16.41 1.40 -3.90
N HIS A 89 16.10 1.40 -5.19
CA HIS A 89 14.72 1.30 -5.67
C HIS A 89 14.06 -0.01 -5.21
N LEU A 90 14.79 -1.12 -5.30
CA LEU A 90 14.32 -2.41 -4.81
C LEU A 90 14.11 -2.42 -3.29
N LEU A 91 15.04 -1.84 -2.54
CA LEU A 91 14.95 -1.70 -1.09
C LEU A 91 13.68 -0.94 -0.68
N ILE A 92 13.40 0.20 -1.31
CA ILE A 92 12.18 0.98 -1.06
C ILE A 92 10.94 0.13 -1.36
N LYS A 93 10.91 -0.52 -2.52
CA LYS A 93 9.78 -1.38 -2.91
C LYS A 93 9.52 -2.48 -1.89
N VAL A 94 10.56 -3.19 -1.46
CA VAL A 94 10.46 -4.25 -0.45
C VAL A 94 9.99 -3.69 0.89
N SER A 95 10.54 -2.56 1.33
CA SER A 95 10.16 -1.91 2.58
C SER A 95 8.68 -1.50 2.57
N PHE A 96 8.19 -0.90 1.49
CA PHE A 96 6.77 -0.53 1.37
C PHE A 96 5.85 -1.73 1.24
N ASN A 97 6.28 -2.80 0.56
CA ASN A 97 5.51 -4.04 0.52
C ASN A 97 5.41 -4.67 1.92
N ALA A 98 6.50 -4.69 2.67
CA ALA A 98 6.51 -5.19 4.05
C ALA A 98 5.60 -4.34 4.95
N LEU A 99 5.69 -3.01 4.84
CA LEU A 99 4.84 -2.08 5.60
C LEU A 99 3.36 -2.29 5.28
N SER A 100 2.99 -2.34 4.00
CA SER A 100 1.59 -2.50 3.60
C SER A 100 1.04 -3.87 4.00
N THR A 101 1.81 -4.94 3.81
CA THR A 101 1.40 -6.29 4.23
C THR A 101 1.30 -6.40 5.74
N GLY A 102 2.27 -5.86 6.48
CA GLY A 102 2.24 -5.82 7.95
C GLY A 102 1.05 -5.02 8.49
N THR A 103 0.72 -3.90 7.83
CA THR A 103 -0.48 -3.11 8.17
C THR A 103 -1.75 -3.92 7.96
N MET A 104 -1.89 -4.60 6.82
CA MET A 104 -3.05 -5.45 6.54
C MET A 104 -3.16 -6.61 7.53
N ALA A 105 -2.04 -7.22 7.91
CA ALA A 105 -2.01 -8.26 8.93
C ALA A 105 -2.46 -7.72 10.30
N LYS A 106 -1.95 -6.56 10.70
CA LYS A 106 -2.33 -5.90 11.96
C LYS A 106 -3.81 -5.48 11.99
N MET A 107 -4.39 -5.18 10.83
CA MET A 107 -5.82 -4.89 10.67
C MET A 107 -6.71 -6.13 10.63
N GLY A 108 -6.17 -7.35 10.79
CA GLY A 108 -6.94 -8.60 10.71
C GLY A 108 -7.39 -8.96 9.29
N ARG A 109 -6.73 -8.38 8.25
CA ARG A 109 -7.10 -8.59 6.85
C ARG A 109 -6.28 -9.71 6.17
N VAL A 110 -5.58 -10.50 6.97
CA VAL A 110 -4.78 -11.64 6.52
C VAL A 110 -5.16 -12.85 7.37
N TRP A 111 -5.37 -13.99 6.73
CA TRP A 111 -5.59 -15.28 7.38
C TRP A 111 -4.52 -16.26 6.92
N GLY A 112 -3.64 -16.66 7.83
CA GLY A 112 -2.44 -17.41 7.45
C GLY A 112 -1.62 -16.66 6.40
N ASN A 113 -1.41 -17.27 5.25
CA ASN A 113 -0.69 -16.66 4.12
C ASN A 113 -1.62 -15.93 3.13
N TRP A 114 -2.91 -15.82 3.42
CA TRP A 114 -3.90 -15.30 2.51
C TRP A 114 -4.33 -13.90 2.87
N MET A 115 -4.19 -12.96 1.94
CA MET A 115 -4.85 -11.67 2.01
C MET A 115 -6.33 -11.88 1.72
N ILE A 116 -7.18 -11.78 2.75
CA ILE A 116 -8.63 -11.96 2.63
C ILE A 116 -9.36 -10.68 2.23
N GLN A 117 -8.72 -9.52 2.36
CA GLN A 117 -9.26 -8.24 1.90
C GLN A 117 -8.90 -8.03 0.44
N VAL A 118 -9.67 -8.62 -0.47
CA VAL A 118 -9.49 -8.49 -1.91
C VAL A 118 -10.68 -7.75 -2.52
N LEU A 119 -10.40 -6.71 -3.32
CA LEU A 119 -11.39 -6.03 -4.13
C LEU A 119 -11.32 -6.56 -5.57
N PRO A 120 -12.33 -7.30 -6.05
CA PRO A 120 -12.29 -8.04 -7.31
C PRO A 120 -12.55 -7.14 -8.54
N THR A 121 -11.67 -6.19 -8.81
CA THR A 121 -11.80 -5.22 -9.90
C THR A 121 -11.39 -5.75 -11.28
N ASN A 122 -10.79 -6.93 -11.35
CA ASN A 122 -10.36 -7.56 -12.59
C ASN A 122 -10.30 -9.09 -12.46
N LYS A 123 -10.17 -9.79 -13.60
CA LYS A 123 -10.15 -11.25 -13.66
C LYS A 123 -9.11 -11.90 -12.74
N LYS A 124 -7.91 -11.31 -12.63
CA LYS A 124 -6.85 -11.82 -11.75
C LYS A 124 -7.27 -11.78 -10.28
N LEU A 125 -7.95 -10.72 -9.84
CA LEU A 125 -8.40 -10.57 -8.46
C LEU A 125 -9.62 -11.43 -8.16
N ILE A 126 -10.50 -11.68 -9.15
CA ILE A 126 -11.59 -12.65 -9.05
C ILE A 126 -11.01 -14.06 -8.85
N ASP A 127 -10.09 -14.50 -9.72
CA ASP A 127 -9.41 -15.79 -9.58
C ASP A 127 -8.70 -15.93 -8.22
N ARG A 128 -8.00 -14.87 -7.78
CA ARG A 128 -7.37 -14.86 -6.45
C ARG A 128 -8.42 -15.04 -5.34
N SER A 129 -9.54 -14.32 -5.38
CA SER A 129 -10.62 -14.43 -4.39
C SER A 129 -11.18 -15.85 -4.34
N THR A 130 -11.45 -16.45 -5.50
CA THR A 130 -11.91 -17.84 -5.62
C THR A 130 -10.93 -18.83 -5.01
N ARG A 131 -9.62 -18.70 -5.33
CA ARG A 131 -8.58 -19.55 -4.76
C ARG A 131 -8.46 -19.43 -3.24
N VAL A 132 -8.58 -18.22 -2.71
CA VAL A 132 -8.57 -18.00 -1.27
C VAL A 132 -9.74 -18.70 -0.60
N ILE A 133 -10.95 -18.55 -1.15
CA ILE A 133 -12.15 -19.22 -0.63
C ILE A 133 -11.99 -20.73 -0.72
N ALA A 134 -11.59 -21.29 -1.88
CA ALA A 134 -11.39 -22.71 -2.06
C ALA A 134 -10.40 -23.31 -1.04
N ASN A 135 -9.28 -22.63 -0.81
CA ASN A 135 -8.25 -23.08 0.13
C ASN A 135 -8.70 -23.00 1.59
N LEU A 136 -9.35 -21.93 1.99
CA LEU A 136 -9.78 -21.72 3.37
C LEU A 136 -11.00 -22.57 3.71
N ALA A 137 -12.02 -22.60 2.86
CA ALA A 137 -13.23 -23.39 3.06
C ALA A 137 -13.05 -24.88 2.71
N LYS A 138 -11.88 -25.29 2.13
CA LYS A 138 -11.61 -26.68 1.73
C LYS A 138 -12.62 -27.23 0.73
N ILE A 139 -13.09 -26.41 -0.21
CA ILE A 139 -14.03 -26.77 -1.25
C ILE A 139 -13.37 -26.71 -2.64
N PRO A 140 -13.92 -27.39 -3.66
CA PRO A 140 -13.45 -27.30 -5.03
C PRO A 140 -13.47 -25.86 -5.56
N TYR A 141 -12.57 -25.56 -6.50
CA TYR A 141 -12.48 -24.23 -7.12
C TYR A 141 -13.78 -23.78 -7.77
N GLU A 142 -14.45 -24.67 -8.49
CA GLU A 142 -15.72 -24.43 -9.18
C GLU A 142 -16.79 -23.99 -8.17
N GLN A 143 -16.93 -24.74 -7.09
CA GLN A 143 -17.85 -24.39 -6.01
C GLN A 143 -17.49 -23.06 -5.34
N ALA A 144 -16.22 -22.84 -5.07
CA ALA A 144 -15.76 -21.58 -4.50
C ALA A 144 -16.03 -20.38 -5.41
N ASN A 145 -15.98 -20.58 -6.73
CA ASN A 145 -16.29 -19.58 -7.73
C ASN A 145 -17.80 -19.24 -7.73
N GLU A 146 -18.66 -20.24 -7.70
CA GLU A 146 -20.11 -20.06 -7.60
C GLU A 146 -20.48 -19.31 -6.32
N GLU A 147 -19.92 -19.72 -5.18
CA GLU A 147 -20.16 -19.09 -3.88
C GLU A 147 -19.63 -17.64 -3.81
N PHE A 148 -18.50 -17.37 -4.45
CA PHE A 148 -17.98 -16.01 -4.60
C PHE A 148 -18.92 -15.14 -5.40
N PHE A 149 -19.39 -15.60 -6.58
CA PHE A 149 -20.33 -14.84 -7.41
C PHE A 149 -21.69 -14.71 -6.77
N TYR A 150 -22.15 -15.68 -6.00
CA TYR A 150 -23.35 -15.53 -5.19
C TYR A 150 -23.23 -14.32 -4.25
N SER A 151 -22.15 -14.21 -3.48
CA SER A 151 -21.91 -13.04 -2.61
C SER A 151 -21.75 -11.74 -3.40
N TYR A 152 -21.09 -11.81 -4.56
CA TYR A 152 -20.85 -10.64 -5.41
C TYR A 152 -22.15 -10.02 -5.94
N TYR A 153 -23.09 -10.83 -6.41
CA TYR A 153 -24.37 -10.37 -6.98
C TYR A 153 -25.45 -10.08 -5.93
N ASN A 154 -25.37 -10.67 -4.76
CA ASN A 154 -26.39 -10.50 -3.72
C ASN A 154 -26.01 -9.49 -2.64
N ARG A 155 -24.84 -8.87 -2.74
CA ARG A 155 -24.40 -7.83 -1.79
C ARG A 155 -25.28 -6.60 -1.91
N LYS A 156 -25.72 -6.09 -0.76
CA LYS A 156 -26.46 -4.83 -0.71
C LYS A 156 -25.51 -3.65 -0.87
N PRO A 157 -25.92 -2.55 -1.56
CA PRO A 157 -25.09 -1.37 -1.76
C PRO A 157 -24.56 -0.76 -0.45
N GLU A 158 -25.33 -0.83 0.62
CA GLU A 158 -24.97 -0.34 1.96
C GLU A 158 -23.83 -1.13 2.64
N ASP A 159 -23.51 -2.32 2.15
CA ASP A 159 -22.45 -3.20 2.66
C ASP A 159 -21.19 -3.19 1.79
N GLU A 160 -21.18 -2.43 0.69
CA GLU A 160 -20.13 -2.47 -0.33
C GLU A 160 -18.70 -2.24 0.22
N TYR A 161 -18.56 -1.46 1.29
CA TYR A 161 -17.26 -1.09 1.87
C TYR A 161 -16.96 -1.72 3.23
N LYS A 162 -17.90 -2.49 3.80
CA LYS A 162 -17.70 -3.04 5.17
C LYS A 162 -16.73 -4.20 5.20
N GLU A 163 -16.87 -5.14 4.28
CA GLU A 163 -16.04 -6.35 4.22
C GLU A 163 -15.71 -6.73 2.77
N SER A 164 -14.65 -7.55 2.59
CA SER A 164 -14.38 -8.10 1.27
C SER A 164 -15.36 -9.22 0.93
N TYR A 165 -15.57 -9.45 -0.37
CA TYR A 165 -16.40 -10.57 -0.84
C TYR A 165 -15.88 -11.94 -0.38
N VAL A 166 -14.55 -12.06 -0.19
CA VAL A 166 -13.93 -13.27 0.35
C VAL A 166 -14.39 -13.53 1.78
N VAL A 167 -14.35 -12.51 2.64
CA VAL A 167 -14.76 -12.63 4.05
C VAL A 167 -16.25 -12.94 4.15
N GLU A 168 -17.06 -12.24 3.38
CA GLU A 168 -18.51 -12.48 3.33
C GLU A 168 -18.85 -13.91 2.89
N THR A 169 -18.20 -14.38 1.83
CA THR A 169 -18.40 -15.75 1.33
C THR A 169 -17.97 -16.78 2.38
N LEU A 170 -16.80 -16.61 2.99
CA LEU A 170 -16.31 -17.51 4.02
C LEU A 170 -17.25 -17.56 5.22
N ARG A 171 -17.75 -16.40 5.69
CA ARG A 171 -18.74 -16.36 6.78
C ARG A 171 -20.03 -17.10 6.43
N ARG A 172 -20.53 -16.93 5.21
CA ARG A 172 -21.73 -17.64 4.74
C ARG A 172 -21.52 -19.16 4.67
N LEU A 173 -20.30 -19.59 4.40
CA LEU A 173 -19.90 -21.00 4.43
C LEU A 173 -19.61 -21.56 5.84
N GLY A 174 -19.74 -20.74 6.88
CA GLY A 174 -19.57 -21.18 8.27
C GLY A 174 -18.14 -21.07 8.80
N PHE A 175 -17.31 -20.26 8.15
CA PHE A 175 -15.92 -19.97 8.56
C PHE A 175 -15.82 -18.82 9.55
#